data_36d3d3712de78d27653333d02624c0e2
#
_entry.id   36d3d3712de78d27653333d02624c0e2
#
_cell.length_a   1.000
_cell.length_b   1.000
_cell.length_c   1.000
_cell.angle_alpha   90.00
_cell.angle_beta   90.00
_cell.angle_gamma   90.00
#
_symmetry.space_group_name_H-M   'P 1'
#
loop_
_entity.id
_entity.type
_entity.pdbx_description
1 polymer ?
#
loop_
_entity_poly.entity_id
_entity_poly.type
_entity_poly.pdbx_seq_one_letter_code
_entity_poly.pdbx_strand_id
1 'polypeptide(L)'
;SNSTPATVEEDKPFSEPEPPATRRVVRAPAVLEKLFPADDPDKVLIKAQPSITGDQCLFMLNRSLFPGHSWWFPTFESAEGSPLAERLFSLDDVETVLVHEATVTVTRKDKSIFDWKPLGAEVGDALRELLNERGALVSQKITDEMPSQDDIQEGIQKAINEEVNPGVAGHGGLITLQHIKGNTITIKMGGGCQGCSSAYLTLKQGIHGSFRKYVPQVGAIFDETDHAAGMNPYF
;
A
#
# COMPACT_ATOMS: atom_id res chain seq x y z
N SER A 1 22.79 -32.74 70.81
CA SER A 1 22.54 -33.26 69.48
C SER A 1 21.13 -32.82 69.06
N ASN A 2 21.00 -31.68 68.39
CA ASN A 2 19.72 -31.20 67.85
C ASN A 2 19.80 -31.27 66.34
N SER A 3 19.00 -32.15 65.77
CA SER A 3 18.81 -32.26 64.37
C SER A 3 17.55 -31.46 63.98
N THR A 4 17.72 -30.43 63.20
CA THR A 4 16.61 -29.66 62.63
C THR A 4 16.20 -30.33 61.32
N PRO A 5 14.91 -30.56 61.03
CA PRO A 5 14.50 -31.13 59.76
C PRO A 5 14.47 -30.06 58.65
N ALA A 6 14.95 -30.44 57.49
CA ALA A 6 14.92 -29.61 56.27
C ALA A 6 13.50 -29.39 55.79
N THR A 7 13.18 -28.14 55.53
CA THR A 7 11.94 -27.71 54.88
C THR A 7 11.96 -28.11 53.41
N VAL A 8 10.97 -28.89 53.00
CA VAL A 8 10.73 -29.22 51.58
C VAL A 8 10.07 -27.99 50.94
N GLU A 9 10.74 -27.38 49.97
CA GLU A 9 10.13 -26.38 49.10
C GLU A 9 9.07 -27.06 48.22
N GLU A 10 7.83 -26.61 48.37
CA GLU A 10 6.74 -27.01 47.48
C GLU A 10 6.99 -26.48 46.07
N ASP A 11 7.07 -27.39 45.12
CA ASP A 11 7.07 -27.11 43.70
C ASP A 11 5.82 -26.30 43.30
N LYS A 12 6.03 -25.06 42.89
CA LYS A 12 4.96 -24.26 42.23
C LYS A 12 4.61 -24.92 40.89
N PRO A 13 3.34 -25.12 40.61
CA PRO A 13 2.94 -25.67 39.31
C PRO A 13 3.38 -24.76 38.16
N PHE A 14 4.02 -25.38 37.17
CA PHE A 14 4.43 -24.76 35.93
C PHE A 14 3.21 -24.13 35.24
N SER A 15 3.14 -22.80 35.23
CA SER A 15 2.10 -22.10 34.46
C SER A 15 2.37 -22.26 32.99
N GLU A 16 1.43 -22.85 32.25
CA GLU A 16 1.47 -22.90 30.80
C GLU A 16 1.65 -21.49 30.24
N PRO A 17 2.49 -21.30 29.21
CA PRO A 17 2.64 -20.00 28.57
C PRO A 17 1.32 -19.60 27.95
N GLU A 18 0.85 -18.40 28.27
CA GLU A 18 -0.34 -17.83 27.63
C GLU A 18 -0.18 -17.82 26.11
N PRO A 19 -1.22 -18.19 25.35
CA PRO A 19 -1.17 -18.13 23.90
C PRO A 19 -0.89 -16.69 23.44
N PRO A 20 -0.06 -16.50 22.40
CA PRO A 20 0.28 -15.16 21.92
C PRO A 20 -0.99 -14.40 21.58
N ALA A 21 -1.10 -13.20 22.10
CA ALA A 21 -2.23 -12.31 21.88
C ALA A 21 -2.47 -12.17 20.36
N THR A 22 -3.64 -12.59 19.89
CA THR A 22 -4.07 -12.43 18.51
C THR A 22 -4.02 -10.95 18.15
N ARG A 23 -3.07 -10.56 17.30
CA ARG A 23 -2.98 -9.21 16.74
C ARG A 23 -4.32 -8.89 16.05
N ARG A 24 -5.05 -7.93 16.59
CA ARG A 24 -6.21 -7.38 15.89
C ARG A 24 -5.71 -6.66 14.66
N VAL A 25 -6.01 -7.23 13.50
CA VAL A 25 -5.86 -6.52 12.22
C VAL A 25 -6.80 -5.32 12.27
N VAL A 26 -6.24 -4.12 12.38
CA VAL A 26 -7.02 -2.88 12.29
C VAL A 26 -7.44 -2.74 10.83
N ARG A 27 -8.70 -3.01 10.54
CA ARG A 27 -9.27 -2.82 9.20
C ARG A 27 -9.28 -1.33 8.85
N ALA A 28 -8.70 -1.00 7.71
CA ALA A 28 -8.61 0.35 7.15
C ALA A 28 -9.92 1.18 7.00
N PRO A 29 -11.14 0.61 6.96
CA PRO A 29 -12.35 1.43 6.79
C PRO A 29 -12.64 2.41 7.94
N ALA A 30 -12.20 2.11 9.16
CA ALA A 30 -12.46 2.97 10.31
C ALA A 30 -11.69 4.30 10.30
N VAL A 31 -10.72 4.45 9.38
CA VAL A 31 -9.87 5.64 9.30
C VAL A 31 -10.53 6.74 8.46
N LEU A 32 -11.26 6.38 7.42
CA LEU A 32 -11.92 7.37 6.53
C LEU A 32 -13.02 8.14 7.25
N GLU A 33 -13.84 7.48 8.08
CA GLU A 33 -14.90 8.14 8.86
C GLU A 33 -14.35 9.11 9.92
N LYS A 34 -13.14 8.86 10.45
CA LYS A 34 -12.49 9.74 11.41
C LYS A 34 -11.72 10.90 10.78
N LEU A 35 -11.32 10.77 9.52
CA LEU A 35 -10.54 11.79 8.81
C LEU A 35 -11.41 12.95 8.34
N PHE A 36 -12.68 12.69 8.03
CA PHE A 36 -13.59 13.67 7.48
C PHE A 36 -14.86 13.72 8.31
N PRO A 37 -15.17 14.87 8.94
CA PRO A 37 -16.45 15.04 9.60
C PRO A 37 -17.60 14.98 8.58
N ALA A 38 -18.73 14.39 8.97
CA ALA A 38 -19.89 14.11 8.12
C ALA A 38 -20.72 15.35 7.71
N ASP A 39 -20.12 16.54 7.74
CA ASP A 39 -20.89 17.80 7.74
C ASP A 39 -21.41 18.22 6.36
N ASP A 40 -20.88 17.69 5.25
CA ASP A 40 -21.38 17.99 3.91
C ASP A 40 -21.01 16.88 2.92
N PRO A 41 -21.96 15.97 2.57
CA PRO A 41 -21.70 14.89 1.65
C PRO A 41 -21.44 15.36 0.20
N ASP A 42 -21.82 16.58 -0.14
CA ASP A 42 -21.61 17.13 -1.48
C ASP A 42 -20.26 17.84 -1.63
N LYS A 43 -19.60 18.15 -0.53
CA LYS A 43 -18.31 18.84 -0.53
C LYS A 43 -17.16 17.86 -0.68
N VAL A 44 -16.26 18.09 -1.64
CA VAL A 44 -15.03 17.34 -1.81
C VAL A 44 -14.02 17.76 -0.75
N LEU A 45 -13.68 16.84 0.13
CA LEU A 45 -12.68 17.03 1.17
C LEU A 45 -11.42 16.23 0.82
N ILE A 46 -10.25 16.87 0.93
CA ILE A 46 -8.95 16.28 0.58
C ILE A 46 -7.98 16.56 1.71
N LYS A 47 -7.28 15.52 2.15
CA LYS A 47 -6.12 15.63 3.05
C LYS A 47 -4.89 15.11 2.35
N ALA A 48 -3.79 15.85 2.45
CA ALA A 48 -2.50 15.47 1.90
C ALA A 48 -1.55 15.05 3.00
N GLN A 49 -0.87 13.93 2.79
CA GLN A 49 0.14 13.39 3.69
C GLN A 49 1.42 13.08 2.92
N PRO A 50 2.43 13.96 2.96
CA PRO A 50 3.73 13.67 2.37
C PRO A 50 4.39 12.46 3.01
N SER A 51 5.12 11.68 2.21
CA SER A 51 5.97 10.60 2.73
C SER A 51 7.15 11.16 3.49
N ILE A 52 7.75 10.33 4.36
CA ILE A 52 8.96 10.72 5.11
C ILE A 52 10.12 11.05 4.18
N THR A 53 10.26 10.28 3.11
CA THR A 53 11.30 10.48 2.10
C THR A 53 11.08 11.72 1.24
N GLY A 54 9.88 12.30 1.27
CA GLY A 54 9.51 13.53 0.58
C GLY A 54 9.25 13.37 -0.92
N ASP A 55 9.46 12.19 -1.49
CA ASP A 55 9.29 11.92 -2.92
C ASP A 55 7.86 11.61 -3.34
N GLN A 56 7.00 11.28 -2.39
CA GLN A 56 5.59 10.96 -2.61
C GLN A 56 4.67 11.75 -1.67
N CYS A 57 3.43 11.92 -2.09
CA CYS A 57 2.35 12.44 -1.24
C CYS A 57 1.08 11.62 -1.45
N LEU A 58 0.47 11.22 -0.34
CA LEU A 58 -0.82 10.55 -0.32
C LEU A 58 -1.93 11.59 -0.18
N PHE A 59 -2.85 11.61 -1.13
CA PHE A 59 -4.06 12.42 -1.09
C PHE A 59 -5.24 11.54 -0.73
N MET A 60 -5.88 11.82 0.39
CA MET A 60 -7.03 11.09 0.91
C MET A 60 -8.29 11.92 0.68
N LEU A 61 -9.29 11.31 0.05
CA LEU A 61 -10.54 11.97 -0.29
C LEU A 61 -11.71 11.35 0.48
N ASN A 62 -12.81 12.11 0.59
CA ASN A 62 -14.05 11.64 1.22
C ASN A 62 -14.96 10.88 0.25
N ARG A 63 -14.50 10.50 -0.91
CA ARG A 63 -15.25 9.71 -1.91
C ARG A 63 -14.34 8.72 -2.60
N SER A 64 -14.96 7.61 -3.03
CA SER A 64 -14.27 6.60 -3.82
C SER A 64 -13.96 7.13 -5.23
N LEU A 65 -12.74 6.88 -5.68
CA LEU A 65 -12.26 7.26 -7.02
C LEU A 65 -12.29 6.06 -7.99
N PHE A 66 -12.01 4.88 -7.48
CA PHE A 66 -11.98 3.64 -8.24
C PHE A 66 -12.45 2.48 -7.36
N PRO A 67 -13.77 2.31 -7.17
CA PRO A 67 -14.31 1.32 -6.23
C PRO A 67 -13.86 -0.12 -6.52
N GLY A 68 -13.34 -0.79 -5.50
CA GLY A 68 -12.94 -2.19 -5.56
C GLY A 68 -11.65 -2.49 -6.30
N HIS A 69 -11.01 -1.49 -6.88
CA HIS A 69 -9.80 -1.64 -7.69
C HIS A 69 -8.77 -0.56 -7.37
N SER A 70 -7.58 -0.78 -7.90
CA SER A 70 -6.51 0.20 -7.92
C SER A 70 -5.86 0.22 -9.31
N TRP A 71 -5.13 1.28 -9.63
CA TRP A 71 -4.36 1.33 -10.87
C TRP A 71 -3.12 2.19 -10.71
N TRP A 72 -2.02 1.70 -11.24
CA TRP A 72 -0.76 2.42 -11.28
C TRP A 72 -0.48 2.98 -12.66
N PHE A 73 -0.21 4.28 -12.71
CA PHE A 73 0.16 5.01 -13.91
C PHE A 73 1.65 5.38 -13.79
N PRO A 74 2.56 4.60 -14.41
CA PRO A 74 4.01 4.83 -14.30
C PRO A 74 4.53 5.95 -15.20
N THR A 75 3.79 6.31 -16.24
CA THR A 75 4.22 7.27 -17.27
C THR A 75 3.06 8.12 -17.75
N PHE A 76 3.39 9.24 -18.39
CA PHE A 76 2.41 10.09 -19.06
C PHE A 76 1.57 9.30 -20.10
N GLU A 77 2.21 8.43 -20.87
CA GLU A 77 1.56 7.62 -21.90
C GLU A 77 0.55 6.63 -21.30
N SER A 78 0.82 6.12 -20.10
CA SER A 78 -0.10 5.21 -19.39
C SER A 78 -1.41 5.87 -19.00
N ALA A 79 -1.47 7.20 -18.95
CA ALA A 79 -2.63 7.97 -18.55
C ALA A 79 -3.74 8.05 -19.62
N GLU A 80 -3.43 7.68 -20.88
CA GLU A 80 -4.35 7.83 -22.01
C GLU A 80 -5.73 7.22 -21.71
N GLY A 81 -6.77 8.02 -21.87
CA GLY A 81 -8.15 7.62 -21.63
C GLY A 81 -8.61 7.63 -20.17
N SER A 82 -7.73 7.97 -19.23
CA SER A 82 -8.04 8.10 -17.80
C SER A 82 -7.97 9.57 -17.36
N PRO A 83 -9.11 10.28 -17.28
CA PRO A 83 -9.13 11.72 -17.02
C PRO A 83 -8.37 12.15 -15.77
N LEU A 84 -8.43 11.35 -14.70
CA LEU A 84 -7.69 11.63 -13.47
C LEU A 84 -6.18 11.65 -13.71
N ALA A 85 -5.64 10.62 -14.35
CA ALA A 85 -4.22 10.53 -14.62
C ALA A 85 -3.77 11.56 -15.65
N GLU A 86 -4.54 11.77 -16.73
CA GLU A 86 -4.24 12.79 -17.74
C GLU A 86 -4.14 14.18 -17.10
N ARG A 87 -5.07 14.53 -16.22
CA ARG A 87 -5.07 15.81 -15.54
C ARG A 87 -3.88 15.98 -14.58
N LEU A 88 -3.53 14.93 -13.82
CA LEU A 88 -2.41 14.98 -12.89
C LEU A 88 -1.05 15.02 -13.60
N PHE A 89 -0.88 14.26 -14.68
CA PHE A 89 0.34 14.33 -15.49
C PHE A 89 0.50 15.63 -16.29
N SER A 90 -0.55 16.43 -16.40
CA SER A 90 -0.44 17.78 -16.95
C SER A 90 0.32 18.75 -16.02
N LEU A 91 0.48 18.39 -14.76
CA LEU A 91 1.29 19.13 -13.80
C LEU A 91 2.77 18.81 -14.00
N ASP A 92 3.62 19.83 -13.97
CA ASP A 92 5.03 19.70 -14.41
C ASP A 92 5.88 18.71 -13.60
N ASP A 93 5.61 18.56 -12.30
CA ASP A 93 6.45 17.78 -11.38
C ASP A 93 5.84 16.41 -11.01
N VAL A 94 4.88 15.91 -11.76
CA VAL A 94 4.27 14.59 -11.53
C VAL A 94 4.99 13.52 -12.34
N GLU A 95 5.54 12.52 -11.65
CA GLU A 95 6.26 11.39 -12.25
C GLU A 95 5.37 10.15 -12.37
N THR A 96 4.70 9.75 -11.29
CA THR A 96 3.78 8.59 -11.26
C THR A 96 2.52 8.91 -10.47
N VAL A 97 1.45 8.19 -10.77
CA VAL A 97 0.16 8.29 -10.09
C VAL A 97 -0.34 6.89 -9.76
N LEU A 98 -0.73 6.68 -8.50
CA LEU A 98 -1.40 5.47 -8.05
C LEU A 98 -2.77 5.82 -7.50
N VAL A 99 -3.81 5.22 -8.04
CA VAL A 99 -5.20 5.35 -7.56
C VAL A 99 -5.58 4.09 -6.79
N HIS A 100 -6.08 4.25 -5.58
CA HIS A 100 -6.58 3.15 -4.77
C HIS A 100 -7.78 3.60 -3.94
N GLU A 101 -8.96 3.09 -4.27
CA GLU A 101 -10.20 3.42 -3.57
C GLU A 101 -10.46 4.95 -3.48
N ALA A 102 -10.33 5.54 -2.30
CA ALA A 102 -10.51 6.99 -2.07
C ALA A 102 -9.17 7.74 -1.97
N THR A 103 -8.09 7.16 -2.47
CA THR A 103 -6.74 7.74 -2.35
C THR A 103 -6.05 7.88 -3.69
N VAL A 104 -5.20 8.88 -3.79
CA VAL A 104 -4.24 9.06 -4.88
C VAL A 104 -2.86 9.26 -4.28
N THR A 105 -1.89 8.46 -4.71
CA THR A 105 -0.48 8.67 -4.37
C THR A 105 0.22 9.26 -5.59
N VAL A 106 0.81 10.42 -5.40
CA VAL A 106 1.59 11.11 -6.43
C VAL A 106 3.07 11.02 -6.09
N THR A 107 3.88 10.57 -7.04
CA THR A 107 5.34 10.65 -6.95
C THR A 107 5.80 11.84 -7.78
N ARG A 108 6.65 12.68 -7.20
CA ARG A 108 7.20 13.86 -7.90
C ARG A 108 8.49 13.55 -8.63
N LYS A 109 8.75 14.28 -9.70
CA LYS A 109 9.99 14.16 -10.50
C LYS A 109 11.20 14.69 -9.75
N ASP A 110 11.09 15.88 -9.16
CA ASP A 110 12.19 16.54 -8.48
C ASP A 110 12.32 16.05 -7.02
N LYS A 111 13.23 15.12 -6.81
CA LYS A 111 13.47 14.50 -5.50
C LYS A 111 14.20 15.44 -4.52
N SER A 112 14.68 16.60 -4.98
CA SER A 112 15.33 17.61 -4.13
C SER A 112 14.33 18.51 -3.40
N ILE A 113 13.08 18.55 -3.84
CA ILE A 113 12.03 19.37 -3.25
C ILE A 113 11.26 18.56 -2.22
N PHE A 114 11.33 18.95 -0.94
CA PHE A 114 10.59 18.31 0.15
C PHE A 114 9.25 18.98 0.48
N ASP A 115 9.08 20.24 0.10
CA ASP A 115 7.83 20.98 0.33
C ASP A 115 6.78 20.58 -0.71
N TRP A 116 5.70 19.97 -0.21
CA TRP A 116 4.56 19.54 -1.03
C TRP A 116 3.45 20.59 -1.13
N LYS A 117 3.53 21.70 -0.43
CA LYS A 117 2.44 22.69 -0.42
C LYS A 117 2.08 23.23 -1.81
N PRO A 118 3.03 23.65 -2.65
CA PRO A 118 2.69 24.14 -3.98
C PRO A 118 2.08 23.06 -4.88
N LEU A 119 2.77 21.94 -5.05
CA LEU A 119 2.26 20.84 -5.89
C LEU A 119 0.99 20.22 -5.29
N GLY A 120 0.92 20.08 -3.98
CA GLY A 120 -0.26 19.57 -3.29
C GLY A 120 -1.50 20.43 -3.53
N ALA A 121 -1.37 21.75 -3.59
CA ALA A 121 -2.44 22.67 -3.93
C ALA A 121 -2.93 22.46 -5.38
N GLU A 122 -2.01 22.32 -6.34
CA GLU A 122 -2.34 22.05 -7.74
C GLU A 122 -3.05 20.68 -7.90
N VAL A 123 -2.56 19.64 -7.23
CA VAL A 123 -3.20 18.32 -7.23
C VAL A 123 -4.59 18.39 -6.60
N GLY A 124 -4.73 19.06 -5.48
CA GLY A 124 -6.02 19.25 -4.80
C GLY A 124 -7.05 19.95 -5.69
N ASP A 125 -6.66 21.03 -6.34
CA ASP A 125 -7.53 21.77 -7.26
C ASP A 125 -7.94 20.90 -8.47
N ALA A 126 -7.01 20.17 -9.05
CA ALA A 126 -7.27 19.23 -10.14
C ALA A 126 -8.28 18.14 -9.74
N LEU A 127 -8.11 17.54 -8.56
CA LEU A 127 -9.03 16.53 -8.05
C LEU A 127 -10.43 17.08 -7.78
N ARG A 128 -10.55 18.30 -7.24
CA ARG A 128 -11.84 18.94 -7.03
C ARG A 128 -12.57 19.23 -8.34
N GLU A 129 -11.86 19.74 -9.34
CA GLU A 129 -12.43 19.99 -10.66
C GLU A 129 -12.96 18.69 -11.28
N LEU A 130 -12.15 17.63 -11.29
CA LEU A 130 -12.55 16.33 -11.83
C LEU A 130 -13.77 15.73 -11.15
N LEU A 131 -13.83 15.80 -9.82
CA LEU A 131 -14.95 15.25 -9.05
C LEU A 131 -16.23 16.06 -9.21
N ASN A 132 -16.13 17.36 -9.44
CA ASN A 132 -17.28 18.22 -9.75
C ASN A 132 -17.85 17.93 -11.15
N GLU A 133 -17.04 17.52 -12.10
CA GLU A 133 -17.48 17.14 -13.45
C GLU A 133 -18.26 15.82 -13.49
N ARG A 134 -18.19 14.99 -12.46
CA ARG A 134 -18.92 13.71 -12.28
C ARG A 134 -18.75 12.70 -13.42
N GLY A 135 -17.64 12.77 -14.15
CA GLY A 135 -17.29 11.79 -15.18
C GLY A 135 -16.53 10.58 -14.63
N ALA A 136 -16.29 9.60 -15.49
CA ALA A 136 -15.38 8.49 -15.18
C ALA A 136 -13.96 9.02 -15.00
N LEU A 137 -13.27 8.56 -13.96
CA LEU A 137 -11.91 9.00 -13.62
C LEU A 137 -10.84 8.10 -14.23
N VAL A 138 -11.15 6.82 -14.42
CA VAL A 138 -10.27 5.81 -14.97
C VAL A 138 -10.89 5.26 -16.25
N SER A 139 -10.06 4.95 -17.25
CA SER A 139 -10.51 4.41 -18.52
C SER A 139 -11.35 3.15 -18.34
N GLN A 140 -12.50 3.09 -19.01
CA GLN A 140 -13.37 1.91 -19.02
C GLN A 140 -12.65 0.67 -19.55
N LYS A 141 -11.72 0.85 -20.50
CA LYS A 141 -10.89 -0.22 -21.04
C LYS A 141 -10.12 -0.97 -19.94
N ILE A 142 -9.60 -0.24 -18.95
CA ILE A 142 -8.90 -0.83 -17.80
C ILE A 142 -9.83 -1.78 -17.04
N THR A 143 -11.06 -1.36 -16.76
CA THR A 143 -12.06 -2.17 -16.07
C THR A 143 -12.49 -3.37 -16.92
N ASP A 144 -12.71 -3.17 -18.22
CA ASP A 144 -13.17 -4.22 -19.14
C ASP A 144 -12.12 -5.33 -19.33
N GLU A 145 -10.84 -4.98 -19.32
CA GLU A 145 -9.73 -5.90 -19.46
C GLU A 145 -9.23 -6.48 -18.13
N MET A 146 -9.86 -6.14 -17.01
CA MET A 146 -9.45 -6.60 -15.69
C MET A 146 -9.70 -8.11 -15.55
N PRO A 147 -8.67 -8.92 -15.22
CA PRO A 147 -8.85 -10.33 -14.94
C PRO A 147 -9.69 -10.56 -13.70
N SER A 148 -10.20 -11.79 -13.52
CA SER A 148 -10.85 -12.18 -12.29
C SER A 148 -9.87 -12.13 -11.10
N GLN A 149 -10.38 -11.95 -9.90
CA GLN A 149 -9.55 -11.98 -8.69
C GLN A 149 -8.79 -13.30 -8.54
N ASP A 150 -9.41 -14.42 -8.90
CA ASP A 150 -8.78 -15.75 -8.85
C ASP A 150 -7.62 -15.86 -9.83
N ASP A 151 -7.76 -15.34 -11.05
CA ASP A 151 -6.69 -15.33 -12.04
C ASP A 151 -5.52 -14.44 -11.59
N ILE A 152 -5.82 -13.30 -10.98
CA ILE A 152 -4.80 -12.41 -10.41
C ILE A 152 -4.06 -13.13 -9.28
N GLN A 153 -4.77 -13.78 -8.37
CA GLN A 153 -4.19 -14.53 -7.26
C GLN A 153 -3.26 -15.65 -7.77
N GLU A 154 -3.68 -16.41 -8.75
CA GLU A 154 -2.87 -17.47 -9.35
C GLU A 154 -1.60 -16.90 -9.97
N GLY A 155 -1.70 -15.83 -10.75
CA GLY A 155 -0.55 -15.17 -11.36
C GLY A 155 0.43 -14.61 -10.34
N ILE A 156 -0.05 -13.98 -9.28
CA ILE A 156 0.81 -13.47 -8.19
C ILE A 156 1.48 -14.59 -7.42
N GLN A 157 0.76 -15.65 -7.08
CA GLN A 157 1.35 -16.79 -6.39
C GLN A 157 2.43 -17.46 -7.25
N LYS A 158 2.21 -17.53 -8.54
CA LYS A 158 3.20 -18.03 -9.51
C LYS A 158 4.45 -17.14 -9.55
N ALA A 159 4.28 -15.82 -9.58
CA ALA A 159 5.40 -14.87 -9.52
C ALA A 159 6.21 -15.04 -8.23
N ILE A 160 5.53 -15.19 -7.10
CA ILE A 160 6.18 -15.41 -5.79
C ILE A 160 6.99 -16.70 -5.80
N ASN A 161 6.43 -17.78 -6.29
CA ASN A 161 7.06 -19.11 -6.25
C ASN A 161 8.22 -19.26 -7.26
N GLU A 162 8.06 -18.71 -8.45
CA GLU A 162 9.00 -18.92 -9.56
C GLU A 162 10.11 -17.86 -9.62
N GLU A 163 9.86 -16.65 -9.18
CA GLU A 163 10.78 -15.53 -9.38
C GLU A 163 11.16 -14.81 -8.07
N VAL A 164 10.18 -14.38 -7.28
CA VAL A 164 10.42 -13.54 -6.10
C VAL A 164 11.13 -14.31 -4.99
N ASN A 165 10.58 -15.42 -4.52
CA ASN A 165 11.16 -16.20 -3.43
C ASN A 165 12.49 -16.84 -3.81
N PRO A 166 12.71 -17.39 -5.00
CA PRO A 166 14.04 -17.81 -5.42
C PRO A 166 15.07 -16.68 -5.38
N GLY A 167 14.66 -15.46 -5.76
CA GLY A 167 15.54 -14.28 -5.75
C GLY A 167 15.96 -13.82 -4.35
N VAL A 168 15.10 -13.97 -3.34
CA VAL A 168 15.37 -13.51 -1.95
C VAL A 168 15.88 -14.61 -1.03
N ALA A 169 15.78 -15.86 -1.45
CA ALA A 169 16.18 -17.02 -0.62
C ALA A 169 17.65 -16.98 -0.20
N GLY A 170 18.55 -16.49 -1.06
CA GLY A 170 19.97 -16.33 -0.76
C GLY A 170 20.27 -15.38 0.39
N HIS A 171 19.34 -14.49 0.72
CA HIS A 171 19.39 -13.55 1.84
C HIS A 171 18.53 -14.01 3.03
N GLY A 172 18.01 -15.24 2.99
CA GLY A 172 17.12 -15.77 4.02
C GLY A 172 15.73 -15.10 4.03
N GLY A 173 15.38 -14.41 2.96
CA GLY A 173 14.08 -13.72 2.82
C GLY A 173 12.96 -14.64 2.36
N LEU A 174 11.75 -14.28 2.70
CA LEU A 174 10.53 -14.96 2.28
C LEU A 174 9.40 -13.94 2.08
N ILE A 175 8.78 -13.97 0.92
CA ILE A 175 7.60 -13.16 0.61
C ILE A 175 6.37 -14.07 0.61
N THR A 176 5.34 -13.66 1.34
CA THR A 176 4.05 -14.36 1.40
C THR A 176 2.92 -13.47 0.92
N LEU A 177 2.02 -14.04 0.13
CA LEU A 177 0.77 -13.38 -0.23
C LEU A 177 -0.19 -13.44 0.96
N GLN A 178 -0.64 -12.28 1.45
CA GLN A 178 -1.57 -12.22 2.57
C GLN A 178 -3.02 -12.23 2.10
N HIS A 179 -3.37 -11.30 1.22
CA HIS A 179 -4.69 -11.27 0.59
C HIS A 179 -4.68 -10.44 -0.70
N ILE A 180 -5.74 -10.61 -1.46
CA ILE A 180 -6.05 -9.87 -2.68
C ILE A 180 -7.46 -9.31 -2.58
N LYS A 181 -7.62 -8.05 -2.98
CA LYS A 181 -8.91 -7.42 -3.18
C LYS A 181 -8.95 -6.80 -4.58
N GLY A 182 -9.73 -7.39 -5.48
CA GLY A 182 -9.66 -7.03 -6.89
C GLY A 182 -8.25 -7.24 -7.44
N ASN A 183 -7.62 -6.20 -7.91
CA ASN A 183 -6.22 -6.18 -8.38
C ASN A 183 -5.25 -5.51 -7.38
N THR A 184 -5.67 -5.33 -6.16
CA THR A 184 -4.84 -4.81 -5.06
C THR A 184 -4.27 -5.97 -4.26
N ILE A 185 -2.94 -5.97 -4.12
CA ILE A 185 -2.18 -7.09 -3.55
C ILE A 185 -1.63 -6.67 -2.19
N THR A 186 -1.77 -7.54 -1.20
CA THR A 186 -1.13 -7.36 0.10
C THR A 186 -0.17 -8.52 0.36
N ILE A 187 1.09 -8.19 0.62
CA ILE A 187 2.16 -9.14 0.91
C ILE A 187 2.72 -8.92 2.30
N LYS A 188 3.46 -9.89 2.78
CA LYS A 188 4.29 -9.82 3.98
C LYS A 188 5.70 -10.25 3.65
N MET A 189 6.68 -9.47 4.09
CA MET A 189 8.09 -9.80 4.02
C MET A 189 8.55 -10.45 5.33
N GLY A 190 9.28 -11.56 5.24
CA GLY A 190 9.82 -12.27 6.38
C GLY A 190 11.30 -12.58 6.23
N GLY A 191 11.90 -13.11 7.29
CA GLY A 191 13.31 -13.51 7.30
C GLY A 191 14.28 -12.35 7.13
N GLY A 192 15.32 -12.53 6.31
CA GLY A 192 16.35 -11.53 6.03
C GLY A 192 15.90 -10.27 5.31
N CYS A 193 14.65 -10.23 4.82
CA CYS A 193 14.04 -9.03 4.23
C CYS A 193 13.60 -8.01 5.28
N GLN A 194 13.57 -8.38 6.57
CA GLN A 194 13.24 -7.49 7.65
C GLN A 194 14.47 -6.67 8.04
N GLY A 195 14.39 -5.35 7.98
CA GLY A 195 15.36 -4.43 8.57
C GLY A 195 16.56 -4.01 7.71
N CYS A 196 16.60 -4.36 6.42
CA CYS A 196 17.68 -3.92 5.52
C CYS A 196 17.27 -2.68 4.72
N SER A 197 17.53 -1.48 5.25
CA SER A 197 17.02 -0.22 4.69
C SER A 197 17.53 0.13 3.28
N SER A 198 18.76 -0.18 2.93
CA SER A 198 19.32 0.16 1.61
C SER A 198 18.99 -0.84 0.51
N ALA A 199 18.85 -2.12 0.87
CA ALA A 199 18.42 -3.18 -0.06
C ALA A 199 16.90 -3.20 -0.25
N TYR A 200 16.16 -2.57 0.66
CA TYR A 200 14.71 -2.62 0.71
C TYR A 200 14.05 -1.99 -0.52
N LEU A 201 14.51 -0.83 -0.95
CA LEU A 201 13.96 -0.16 -2.14
C LEU A 201 14.18 -0.99 -3.41
N THR A 202 15.39 -1.52 -3.58
CA THR A 202 15.72 -2.38 -4.73
C THR A 202 14.90 -3.66 -4.72
N LEU A 203 14.73 -4.27 -3.54
CA LEU A 203 13.90 -5.46 -3.36
C LEU A 203 12.44 -5.18 -3.72
N LYS A 204 11.88 -4.09 -3.26
CA LYS A 204 10.51 -3.67 -3.62
C LYS A 204 10.33 -3.50 -5.11
N GLN A 205 11.21 -2.77 -5.77
CA GLN A 205 11.16 -2.57 -7.21
C GLN A 205 11.20 -3.89 -7.96
N GLY A 206 12.04 -4.84 -7.51
CA GLY A 206 12.11 -6.18 -8.04
C GLY A 206 10.80 -6.97 -7.88
N ILE A 207 10.18 -6.92 -6.70
CA ILE A 207 8.90 -7.57 -6.41
C ILE A 207 7.79 -6.98 -7.28
N HIS A 208 7.68 -5.65 -7.33
CA HIS A 208 6.68 -4.96 -8.15
C HIS A 208 6.83 -5.28 -9.64
N GLY A 209 8.07 -5.27 -10.14
CA GLY A 209 8.36 -5.63 -11.52
C GLY A 209 7.97 -7.07 -11.85
N SER A 210 8.28 -8.00 -10.95
CA SER A 210 7.90 -9.41 -11.09
C SER A 210 6.37 -9.58 -11.10
N PHE A 211 5.67 -8.96 -10.17
CA PHE A 211 4.21 -9.06 -10.11
C PHE A 211 3.55 -8.53 -11.38
N ARG A 212 4.00 -7.36 -11.89
CA ARG A 212 3.45 -6.78 -13.13
C ARG A 212 3.86 -7.51 -14.39
N LYS A 213 4.96 -8.25 -14.36
CA LYS A 213 5.35 -9.15 -15.46
C LYS A 213 4.38 -10.34 -15.59
N TYR A 214 3.98 -10.93 -14.45
CA TYR A 214 3.02 -12.06 -14.42
C TYR A 214 1.58 -11.59 -14.54
N VAL A 215 1.24 -10.46 -13.95
CA VAL A 215 -0.10 -9.85 -13.97
C VAL A 215 0.03 -8.36 -14.24
N PRO A 216 -0.01 -7.93 -15.51
CA PRO A 216 0.15 -6.51 -15.86
C PRO A 216 -0.91 -5.59 -15.25
N GLN A 217 -2.07 -6.12 -14.86
CA GLN A 217 -3.20 -5.39 -14.29
C GLN A 217 -3.08 -5.18 -12.77
N VAL A 218 -2.00 -5.58 -12.13
CA VAL A 218 -1.77 -5.28 -10.71
C VAL A 218 -1.73 -3.78 -10.51
N GLY A 219 -2.54 -3.30 -9.58
CA GLY A 219 -2.56 -1.91 -9.14
C GLY A 219 -1.65 -1.67 -7.93
N ALA A 220 -2.25 -1.36 -6.78
CA ALA A 220 -1.52 -1.14 -5.53
C ALA A 220 -0.98 -2.45 -4.95
N ILE A 221 0.23 -2.37 -4.39
CA ILE A 221 0.88 -3.46 -3.67
C ILE A 221 1.20 -2.94 -2.27
N PHE A 222 0.60 -3.55 -1.26
CA PHE A 222 0.81 -3.20 0.14
C PHE A 222 1.69 -4.23 0.83
N ASP A 223 2.53 -3.75 1.74
CA ASP A 223 3.36 -4.57 2.59
C ASP A 223 2.88 -4.47 4.04
N GLU A 224 2.37 -5.57 4.59
CA GLU A 224 1.97 -5.65 6.00
C GLU A 224 3.15 -5.86 6.95
N THR A 225 4.38 -5.95 6.45
CA THR A 225 5.55 -6.09 7.29
C THR A 225 5.64 -4.87 8.20
N ASP A 226 5.66 -5.11 9.51
CA ASP A 226 5.81 -4.07 10.52
C ASP A 226 7.23 -3.49 10.44
N HIS A 227 7.40 -2.50 9.58
CA HIS A 227 8.55 -1.62 9.65
C HIS A 227 8.29 -0.64 10.77
N ALA A 228 8.86 -0.91 11.93
CA ALA A 228 8.88 -0.29 13.27
C ALA A 228 8.42 1.18 13.44
N ALA A 229 7.71 1.79 12.54
CA ALA A 229 7.31 3.17 12.60
C ALA A 229 5.86 3.44 12.19
N GLY A 230 5.04 2.43 11.96
CA GLY A 230 3.65 2.64 11.57
C GLY A 230 3.51 3.46 10.27
N MET A 231 4.56 3.47 9.46
CA MET A 231 4.70 4.36 8.35
C MET A 231 4.23 3.68 7.10
N ASN A 232 3.39 4.40 6.47
CA ASN A 232 2.71 4.17 5.24
C ASN A 232 3.35 3.06 4.37
N PRO A 233 2.70 1.90 4.21
CA PRO A 233 3.18 0.82 3.35
C PRO A 233 2.95 1.09 1.85
N TYR A 234 2.53 2.29 1.46
CA TYR A 234 2.21 2.63 0.08
C TYR A 234 3.48 2.81 -0.77
N PHE A 235 3.51 2.15 -1.90
CA PHE A 235 4.56 2.21 -2.90
C PHE A 235 4.04 2.78 -4.20
#